data_8bb812e1612edf55316aa40fed093fc7
#
_entry.id   8bb812e1612edf55316aa40fed093fc7
#
_cell.length_a   1.000
_cell.length_b   1.000
_cell.length_c   1.000
_cell.angle_alpha   90.00
_cell.angle_beta   90.00
_cell.angle_gamma   90.00
#
_symmetry.space_group_name_H-M   'P 1'
#
loop_
_entity.id
_entity.type
_entity.pdbx_description
1 polymer ?
#
loop_
_entity_poly.entity_id
_entity_poly.type
_entity_poly.pdbx_seq_one_letter_code
_entity_poly.pdbx_strand_id
1 'polypeptide(L)'
;IHTVIAFIVFVLAETIGLWYVNNVLVVPEGRLVVANWLYQFSVLTCMLALTQVPYSACIIAHEEMNIYAFVGIAEAVFKLLMVLFLTAIDSFDRLLFYGAMICGWQISLQFFYRFYCKRKFEECRLRIVNEKHYYKSMLRFSLWDVMGSICITGYAQGINLMINFFFG
;
A
#
# COMPACT_ATOMS: atom_id res chain seq x y z
N ILE A 1 -0.40 0.13 17.11
CA ILE A 1 -1.55 0.79 16.45
C ILE A 1 -1.56 0.40 14.97
N HIS A 2 -0.54 0.71 14.17
CA HIS A 2 -0.53 0.42 12.72
C HIS A 2 -0.74 -1.06 12.38
N THR A 3 -0.21 -1.97 13.17
CA THR A 3 -0.42 -3.42 12.99
C THR A 3 -1.88 -3.82 13.22
N VAL A 4 -2.55 -3.20 14.19
CA VAL A 4 -3.98 -3.46 14.44
C VAL A 4 -4.83 -2.90 13.31
N ILE A 5 -4.52 -1.68 12.85
CA ILE A 5 -5.21 -1.07 11.71
C ILE A 5 -5.01 -1.93 10.45
N ALA A 6 -3.79 -2.37 10.19
CA ALA A 6 -3.50 -3.27 9.08
C ALA A 6 -4.32 -4.56 9.17
N PHE A 7 -4.44 -5.17 10.35
CA PHE A 7 -5.25 -6.37 10.55
C PHE A 7 -6.75 -6.12 10.30
N ILE A 8 -7.29 -4.99 10.76
CA ILE A 8 -8.69 -4.61 10.49
C ILE A 8 -8.92 -4.42 8.99
N VAL A 9 -8.02 -3.71 8.32
CA VAL A 9 -8.09 -3.51 6.86
C VAL A 9 -8.00 -4.84 6.12
N PHE A 10 -7.15 -5.76 6.59
CA PHE A 10 -7.06 -7.11 6.02
C PHE A 10 -8.40 -7.86 6.10
N VAL A 11 -9.01 -7.90 7.28
CA VAL A 11 -10.31 -8.58 7.49
C VAL A 11 -11.39 -7.97 6.60
N LEU A 12 -11.45 -6.63 6.51
CA LEU A 12 -12.41 -5.94 5.63
C LEU A 12 -12.14 -6.23 4.15
N ALA A 13 -10.89 -6.25 3.73
CA ALA A 13 -10.51 -6.60 2.37
C ALA A 13 -10.91 -8.04 2.05
N GLU A 14 -10.57 -9.01 2.88
CA GLU A 14 -10.91 -10.43 2.65
C GLU A 14 -12.41 -10.71 2.68
N THR A 15 -13.20 -9.94 3.40
CA THR A 15 -14.66 -10.13 3.47
C THR A 15 -15.38 -9.36 2.36
N ILE A 16 -15.34 -8.04 2.41
CA ILE A 16 -16.09 -7.16 1.50
C ILE A 16 -15.44 -7.12 0.12
N GLY A 17 -14.12 -7.03 0.07
CA GLY A 17 -13.41 -6.86 -1.18
C GLY A 17 -13.41 -8.13 -2.04
N LEU A 18 -13.22 -9.31 -1.46
CA LEU A 18 -13.36 -10.59 -2.17
C LEU A 18 -14.79 -10.81 -2.69
N TRP A 19 -15.78 -10.47 -1.88
CA TRP A 19 -17.17 -10.51 -2.32
C TRP A 19 -17.39 -9.61 -3.53
N TYR A 20 -16.86 -8.38 -3.50
CA TYR A 20 -16.97 -7.42 -4.60
C TYR A 20 -16.30 -7.91 -5.88
N VAL A 21 -15.08 -8.44 -5.79
CA VAL A 21 -14.32 -8.97 -6.95
C VAL A 21 -15.06 -10.13 -7.63
N ASN A 22 -15.69 -11.00 -6.83
CA ASN A 22 -16.32 -12.20 -7.37
C ASN A 22 -17.78 -12.01 -7.82
N ASN A 23 -18.49 -10.98 -7.32
CA ASN A 23 -19.93 -10.83 -7.59
C ASN A 23 -20.29 -9.52 -8.33
N VAL A 24 -19.47 -8.49 -8.23
CA VAL A 24 -19.81 -7.16 -8.77
C VAL A 24 -18.89 -6.76 -9.92
N LEU A 25 -17.62 -7.16 -9.83
CA LEU A 25 -16.63 -6.75 -10.82
C LEU A 25 -16.87 -7.51 -12.15
N VAL A 26 -17.05 -6.76 -13.24
CA VAL A 26 -17.17 -7.33 -14.59
C VAL A 26 -15.79 -7.71 -15.07
N VAL A 27 -15.46 -9.00 -14.98
CA VAL A 27 -14.19 -9.57 -15.45
C VAL A 27 -14.45 -10.39 -16.70
N PRO A 28 -13.63 -10.27 -17.76
CA PRO A 28 -13.75 -11.11 -18.96
C PRO A 28 -13.72 -12.60 -18.61
N GLU A 29 -14.49 -13.40 -19.37
CA GLU A 29 -14.62 -14.83 -19.13
C GLU A 29 -13.25 -15.52 -19.13
N GLY A 30 -12.99 -16.36 -18.12
CA GLY A 30 -11.73 -17.09 -17.94
C GLY A 30 -10.62 -16.33 -17.18
N ARG A 31 -10.78 -15.03 -16.84
CA ARG A 31 -9.77 -14.24 -16.12
C ARG A 31 -10.04 -14.03 -14.63
N LEU A 32 -11.09 -14.63 -14.09
CA LEU A 32 -11.44 -14.52 -12.66
C LEU A 32 -10.31 -14.99 -11.73
N VAL A 33 -9.60 -16.05 -12.11
CA VAL A 33 -8.47 -16.56 -11.32
C VAL A 33 -7.33 -15.54 -11.25
N VAL A 34 -7.02 -14.90 -12.37
CA VAL A 34 -5.99 -13.86 -12.45
C VAL A 34 -6.39 -12.64 -11.64
N ALA A 35 -7.67 -12.22 -11.72
CA ALA A 35 -8.20 -11.10 -10.94
C ALA A 35 -8.12 -11.36 -9.42
N ASN A 36 -8.44 -12.57 -8.97
CA ASN A 36 -8.31 -12.95 -7.56
C ASN A 36 -6.86 -12.95 -7.08
N TRP A 37 -5.90 -13.45 -7.86
CA TRP A 37 -4.48 -13.38 -7.52
C TRP A 37 -3.97 -11.94 -7.43
N LEU A 38 -4.35 -11.10 -8.39
CA LEU A 38 -4.01 -9.67 -8.36
C LEU A 38 -4.60 -8.97 -7.14
N TYR A 39 -5.83 -9.32 -6.80
CA TYR A 39 -6.46 -8.81 -5.60
C TYR A 39 -5.66 -9.18 -4.35
N GLN A 40 -5.25 -10.45 -4.20
CA GLN A 40 -4.44 -10.89 -3.07
C GLN A 40 -3.07 -10.18 -3.01
N PHE A 41 -2.40 -9.99 -4.14
CA PHE A 41 -1.16 -9.19 -4.19
C PHE A 41 -1.39 -7.74 -3.77
N SER A 42 -2.52 -7.13 -4.16
CA SER A 42 -2.89 -5.76 -3.78
C SER A 42 -3.17 -5.66 -2.28
N VAL A 43 -3.88 -6.62 -1.69
CA VAL A 43 -4.13 -6.68 -0.25
C VAL A 43 -2.82 -6.81 0.52
N LEU A 44 -1.93 -7.73 0.10
CA LEU A 44 -0.63 -7.91 0.72
C LEU A 44 0.23 -6.64 0.63
N THR A 45 0.27 -6.00 -0.53
CA THR A 45 0.98 -4.73 -0.75
C THR A 45 0.45 -3.63 0.16
N CYS A 46 -0.87 -3.51 0.31
CA CYS A 46 -1.53 -2.58 1.21
C CYS A 46 -1.14 -2.82 2.69
N MET A 47 -1.14 -4.08 3.11
CA MET A 47 -0.71 -4.47 4.46
C MET A 47 0.74 -4.07 4.75
N LEU A 48 1.63 -4.34 3.80
CA LEU A 48 3.04 -3.96 3.91
C LEU A 48 3.20 -2.44 3.98
N ALA A 49 2.49 -1.68 3.13
CA ALA A 49 2.51 -0.23 3.13
C ALA A 49 2.04 0.35 4.48
N LEU A 50 0.95 -0.15 5.04
CA LEU A 50 0.46 0.29 6.37
C LEU A 50 1.46 0.02 7.49
N THR A 51 2.16 -1.11 7.43
CA THR A 51 3.20 -1.43 8.43
C THR A 51 4.51 -0.66 8.21
N GLN A 52 4.72 -0.08 7.03
CA GLN A 52 5.88 0.75 6.70
C GLN A 52 5.75 2.18 7.23
N VAL A 53 4.52 2.71 7.36
CA VAL A 53 4.25 4.10 7.79
C VAL A 53 5.07 4.56 9.01
N PRO A 54 5.13 3.82 10.13
CA PRO A 54 5.90 4.26 11.28
C PRO A 54 7.41 4.39 11.02
N TYR A 55 7.96 3.58 10.12
CA TYR A 55 9.38 3.63 9.76
C TYR A 55 9.68 4.83 8.87
N SER A 56 8.84 5.14 7.88
CA SER A 56 8.99 6.33 7.05
C SER A 56 8.79 7.61 7.87
N ALA A 57 7.83 7.63 8.78
CA ALA A 57 7.63 8.74 9.71
C ALA A 57 8.85 8.99 10.61
N CYS A 58 9.52 7.92 11.08
CA CYS A 58 10.75 8.03 11.87
C CYS A 58 11.88 8.68 11.07
N ILE A 59 12.07 8.30 9.80
CA ILE A 59 13.08 8.90 8.92
C ILE A 59 12.81 10.40 8.71
N ILE A 60 11.56 10.77 8.48
CA ILE A 60 11.14 12.17 8.31
C ILE A 60 11.34 12.96 9.61
N ALA A 61 11.01 12.39 10.77
CA ALA A 61 11.17 13.03 12.06
C ALA A 61 12.64 13.30 12.41
N HIS A 62 13.57 12.50 11.93
CA HIS A 62 15.01 12.70 12.05
C HIS A 62 15.62 13.54 10.92
N GLU A 63 14.79 14.22 10.11
CA GLU A 63 15.20 15.09 9.00
C GLU A 63 16.09 14.41 7.94
N GLU A 64 16.05 13.07 7.85
CA GLU A 64 16.84 12.32 6.88
C GLU A 64 16.17 12.28 5.50
N MET A 65 15.88 13.45 4.96
CA MET A 65 15.20 13.63 3.68
C MET A 65 15.97 13.01 2.50
N ASN A 66 17.30 12.90 2.61
CA ASN A 66 18.14 12.30 1.56
C ASN A 66 17.77 10.86 1.28
N ILE A 67 17.50 10.07 2.34
CA ILE A 67 17.13 8.66 2.21
C ILE A 67 15.74 8.51 1.65
N TYR A 68 14.82 9.35 2.15
CA TYR A 68 13.46 9.38 1.63
C TYR A 68 13.43 9.70 0.13
N ALA A 69 14.21 10.71 -0.31
CA ALA A 69 14.34 11.07 -1.71
C ALA A 69 14.99 9.96 -2.55
N PHE A 70 16.05 9.34 -2.03
CA PHE A 70 16.73 8.23 -2.71
C PHE A 70 15.80 7.03 -2.93
N VAL A 71 15.04 6.65 -1.92
CA VAL A 71 14.06 5.55 -2.04
C VAL A 71 12.97 5.91 -3.05
N GLY A 72 12.49 7.17 -3.06
CA GLY A 72 11.50 7.63 -4.03
C GLY A 72 12.02 7.54 -5.48
N ILE A 73 13.29 7.94 -5.71
CA ILE A 73 13.93 7.83 -7.03
C ILE A 73 14.09 6.34 -7.42
N ALA A 74 14.57 5.50 -6.49
CA ALA A 74 14.71 4.07 -6.73
C ALA A 74 13.37 3.40 -7.07
N GLU A 75 12.30 3.79 -6.40
CA GLU A 75 10.94 3.32 -6.70
C GLU A 75 10.48 3.74 -8.09
N ALA A 76 10.71 4.99 -8.48
CA ALA A 76 10.35 5.49 -9.81
C ALA A 76 11.12 4.75 -10.93
N VAL A 77 12.43 4.59 -10.75
CA VAL A 77 13.30 3.84 -11.69
C VAL A 77 12.86 2.39 -11.79
N PHE A 78 12.58 1.74 -10.66
CA PHE A 78 12.11 0.36 -10.66
C PHE A 78 10.78 0.20 -11.41
N LYS A 79 9.81 1.09 -11.17
CA LYS A 79 8.52 1.08 -11.87
C LYS A 79 8.71 1.26 -13.38
N LEU A 80 9.60 2.15 -13.80
CA LEU A 80 9.93 2.35 -15.21
C LEU A 80 10.54 1.09 -15.83
N LEU A 81 11.57 0.53 -15.19
CA LEU A 81 12.21 -0.71 -15.66
C LEU A 81 11.21 -1.87 -15.74
N MET A 82 10.31 -1.98 -14.77
CA MET A 82 9.29 -3.00 -14.74
C MET A 82 8.34 -2.89 -15.94
N VAL A 83 7.89 -1.68 -16.29
CA VAL A 83 7.04 -1.46 -17.48
C VAL A 83 7.80 -1.83 -18.76
N LEU A 84 9.05 -1.42 -18.89
CA LEU A 84 9.88 -1.79 -20.04
C LEU A 84 10.08 -3.31 -20.14
N PHE A 85 10.31 -3.97 -19.02
CA PHE A 85 10.46 -5.42 -18.96
C PHE A 85 9.19 -6.16 -19.37
N LEU A 86 8.01 -5.63 -18.96
CA LEU A 86 6.72 -6.20 -19.35
C LEU A 86 6.47 -6.15 -20.86
N THR A 87 7.00 -5.13 -21.56
CA THR A 87 6.85 -5.04 -23.02
C THR A 87 7.67 -6.09 -23.77
N ALA A 88 8.73 -6.60 -23.14
CA ALA A 88 9.63 -7.60 -23.72
C ALA A 88 9.17 -9.05 -23.51
N ILE A 89 8.22 -9.29 -22.61
CA ILE A 89 7.73 -10.65 -22.29
C ILE A 89 6.39 -10.89 -22.96
N ASP A 90 6.35 -11.86 -23.89
CA ASP A 90 5.11 -12.29 -24.58
C ASP A 90 4.49 -13.57 -24.01
N SER A 91 5.19 -14.30 -23.13
CA SER A 91 4.87 -15.68 -22.74
C SER A 91 4.02 -15.85 -21.49
N PHE A 92 3.81 -14.81 -20.68
CA PHE A 92 3.07 -14.87 -19.41
C PHE A 92 1.92 -13.86 -19.37
N ASP A 93 0.94 -14.10 -18.49
CA ASP A 93 -0.11 -13.12 -18.21
C ASP A 93 0.55 -11.85 -17.63
N ARG A 94 0.75 -10.84 -18.50
CA ARG A 94 1.46 -9.59 -18.20
C ARG A 94 0.94 -8.94 -16.92
N LEU A 95 -0.37 -9.08 -16.69
CA LEU A 95 -1.04 -8.46 -15.56
C LEU A 95 -0.68 -9.16 -14.23
N LEU A 96 -0.64 -10.49 -14.21
CA LEU A 96 -0.25 -11.26 -13.02
C LEU A 96 1.21 -11.00 -12.65
N PHE A 97 2.07 -10.99 -13.67
CA PHE A 97 3.50 -10.72 -13.48
C PHE A 97 3.74 -9.30 -12.93
N TYR A 98 3.00 -8.32 -13.44
CA TYR A 98 3.04 -6.95 -12.94
C TYR A 98 2.67 -6.87 -11.45
N GLY A 99 1.56 -7.47 -11.05
CA GLY A 99 1.14 -7.51 -9.65
C GLY A 99 2.16 -8.19 -8.73
N ALA A 100 2.74 -9.31 -9.18
CA ALA A 100 3.77 -10.01 -8.43
C ALA A 100 5.06 -9.18 -8.25
N MET A 101 5.49 -8.46 -9.29
CA MET A 101 6.67 -7.59 -9.22
C MET A 101 6.46 -6.40 -8.28
N ILE A 102 5.28 -5.75 -8.31
CA ILE A 102 4.94 -4.67 -7.37
C ILE A 102 4.97 -5.19 -5.94
N CYS A 103 4.39 -6.35 -5.69
CA CYS A 103 4.38 -6.98 -4.38
C CYS A 103 5.82 -7.29 -3.91
N GLY A 104 6.65 -7.87 -4.78
CA GLY A 104 8.06 -8.14 -4.48
C GLY A 104 8.86 -6.88 -4.17
N TRP A 105 8.63 -5.79 -4.90
CA TRP A 105 9.24 -4.50 -4.61
C TRP A 105 8.83 -3.97 -3.25
N GLN A 106 7.54 -4.03 -2.92
CA GLN A 106 7.04 -3.57 -1.63
C GLN A 106 7.61 -4.38 -0.46
N ILE A 107 7.78 -5.69 -0.63
CA ILE A 107 8.47 -6.54 0.35
C ILE A 107 9.92 -6.08 0.53
N SER A 108 10.65 -5.80 -0.55
CA SER A 108 12.03 -5.32 -0.51
C SER A 108 12.14 -3.97 0.20
N LEU A 109 11.23 -3.04 -0.09
CA LEU A 109 11.14 -1.75 0.60
C LEU A 109 10.89 -1.91 2.10
N GLN A 110 9.97 -2.78 2.47
CA GLN A 110 9.65 -3.07 3.87
C GLN A 110 10.87 -3.58 4.64
N PHE A 111 11.64 -4.50 4.04
CA PHE A 111 12.88 -4.99 4.63
C PHE A 111 13.92 -3.88 4.76
N PHE A 112 14.09 -3.05 3.72
CA PHE A 112 15.01 -1.93 3.73
C PHE A 112 14.70 -0.94 4.85
N TYR A 113 13.45 -0.45 4.92
CA TYR A 113 13.02 0.49 5.95
C TYR A 113 13.19 -0.08 7.36
N ARG A 114 12.78 -1.33 7.55
CA ARG A 114 12.88 -2.01 8.85
C ARG A 114 14.35 -2.21 9.27
N PHE A 115 15.20 -2.63 8.35
CA PHE A 115 16.62 -2.83 8.64
C PHE A 115 17.32 -1.50 8.93
N TYR A 116 17.09 -0.50 8.09
CA TYR A 116 17.68 0.83 8.24
C TYR A 116 17.28 1.47 9.58
N CYS A 117 15.98 1.56 9.87
CA CYS A 117 15.50 2.18 11.09
C CYS A 117 15.95 1.44 12.36
N LYS A 118 15.94 0.10 12.35
CA LYS A 118 16.41 -0.66 13.50
C LYS A 118 17.90 -0.48 13.79
N ARG A 119 18.70 -0.25 12.74
CA ARG A 119 20.15 -0.09 12.89
C ARG A 119 20.54 1.32 13.32
N LYS A 120 19.80 2.33 12.89
CA LYS A 120 20.16 3.73 13.10
C LYS A 120 19.41 4.39 14.26
N PHE A 121 18.16 4.00 14.49
CA PHE A 121 17.28 4.62 15.48
C PHE A 121 16.88 3.62 16.57
N GLU A 122 17.27 3.92 17.81
CA GLU A 122 16.89 3.08 18.96
C GLU A 122 15.39 3.11 19.26
N GLU A 123 14.73 4.19 18.88
CA GLU A 123 13.28 4.40 19.05
C GLU A 123 12.42 3.45 18.18
N CYS A 124 12.97 2.94 17.08
CA CYS A 124 12.32 1.96 16.21
C CYS A 124 12.27 0.54 16.77
N ARG A 125 12.76 0.35 18.00
CA ARG A 125 12.56 -0.91 18.74
C ARG A 125 11.16 -0.95 19.30
N LEU A 126 10.42 -2.02 19.01
CA LEU A 126 9.06 -2.24 19.53
C LEU A 126 9.06 -2.16 21.06
N ARG A 127 8.56 -1.06 21.60
CA ARG A 127 8.31 -0.87 23.02
C ARG A 127 6.81 -0.67 23.22
N ILE A 128 6.19 -1.56 23.96
CA ILE A 128 4.76 -1.42 24.28
C ILE A 128 4.65 -0.38 25.38
N VAL A 129 4.22 0.83 25.03
CA VAL A 129 3.93 1.91 25.98
C VAL A 129 2.43 1.91 26.25
N ASN A 130 2.04 1.69 27.49
CA ASN A 130 0.62 1.60 27.87
C ASN A 130 0.08 2.92 28.46
N GLU A 131 0.38 4.05 27.81
CA GLU A 131 -0.11 5.35 28.27
C GLU A 131 -1.28 5.85 27.41
N LYS A 132 -2.50 5.71 27.92
CA LYS A 132 -3.76 6.07 27.25
C LYS A 132 -3.82 7.53 26.77
N HIS A 133 -3.12 8.45 27.41
CA HIS A 133 -3.13 9.87 27.05
C HIS A 133 -2.52 10.14 25.67
N TYR A 134 -1.38 9.52 25.36
CA TYR A 134 -0.73 9.66 24.07
C TYR A 134 -1.58 9.06 22.93
N TYR A 135 -2.23 7.92 23.18
CA TYR A 135 -3.10 7.29 22.17
C TYR A 135 -4.29 8.18 21.78
N LYS A 136 -4.90 8.87 22.73
CA LYS A 136 -6.04 9.75 22.49
C LYS A 136 -5.66 10.96 21.64
N SER A 137 -4.51 11.59 21.93
CA SER A 137 -4.02 12.73 21.17
C SER A 137 -3.65 12.33 19.73
N MET A 138 -2.95 11.21 19.56
CA MET A 138 -2.57 10.69 18.24
C MET A 138 -3.80 10.29 17.40
N LEU A 139 -4.78 9.62 18.00
CA LEU A 139 -6.01 9.25 17.30
C LEU A 139 -6.81 10.47 16.84
N ARG A 140 -6.89 11.51 17.67
CA ARG A 140 -7.60 12.74 17.29
C ARG A 140 -6.95 13.44 16.11
N PHE A 141 -5.63 13.51 16.09
CA PHE A 141 -4.88 14.08 14.96
C PHE A 141 -5.04 13.23 13.69
N SER A 142 -4.87 11.91 13.82
CA SER A 142 -5.00 10.98 12.69
C SER A 142 -6.41 10.97 12.09
N LEU A 143 -7.46 11.15 12.90
CA LEU A 143 -8.83 11.22 12.38
C LEU A 143 -9.04 12.43 11.45
N TRP A 144 -8.46 13.59 11.77
CA TRP A 144 -8.53 14.76 10.89
C TRP A 144 -7.78 14.54 9.58
N ASP A 145 -6.59 13.95 9.64
CA ASP A 145 -5.79 13.62 8.47
C ASP A 145 -6.49 12.60 7.56
N VAL A 146 -7.08 11.57 8.16
CA VAL A 146 -7.89 10.56 7.42
C VAL A 146 -9.09 11.20 6.76
N MET A 147 -9.82 12.10 7.44
CA MET A 147 -10.95 12.83 6.82
C MET A 147 -10.49 13.64 5.61
N GLY A 148 -9.39 14.37 5.72
CA GLY A 148 -8.81 15.11 4.59
C GLY A 148 -8.41 14.20 3.43
N SER A 149 -7.76 13.09 3.71
CA SER A 149 -7.35 12.10 2.71
C SER A 149 -8.53 11.42 2.01
N ILE A 150 -9.61 11.11 2.75
CA ILE A 150 -10.85 10.58 2.18
C ILE A 150 -11.49 11.60 1.22
N CYS A 151 -11.53 12.87 1.58
CA CYS A 151 -12.09 13.92 0.72
C CYS A 151 -11.30 14.04 -0.59
N ILE A 152 -9.97 14.10 -0.52
CA ILE A 152 -9.09 14.23 -1.69
C ILE A 152 -9.18 12.98 -2.58
N THR A 153 -9.07 11.80 -1.98
CA THR A 153 -9.15 10.53 -2.72
C THR A 153 -10.55 10.30 -3.28
N GLY A 154 -11.58 10.60 -2.50
CA GLY A 154 -12.98 10.52 -2.92
C GLY A 154 -13.29 11.44 -4.10
N TYR A 155 -12.76 12.66 -4.10
CA TYR A 155 -12.86 13.57 -5.23
C TYR A 155 -12.19 13.00 -6.49
N ALA A 156 -10.92 12.59 -6.38
CA ALA A 156 -10.14 12.06 -7.51
C ALA A 156 -10.75 10.76 -8.09
N GLN A 157 -11.12 9.83 -7.24
CA GLN A 157 -11.71 8.56 -7.67
C GLN A 157 -13.18 8.70 -8.07
N GLY A 158 -13.91 9.64 -7.43
CA GLY A 158 -15.28 9.97 -7.80
C GLY A 158 -15.41 10.45 -9.25
N ILE A 159 -14.48 11.28 -9.72
CA ILE A 159 -14.41 11.70 -11.12
C ILE A 159 -14.24 10.49 -12.04
N ASN A 160 -13.32 9.59 -11.72
CA ASN A 160 -13.08 8.39 -12.54
C ASN A 160 -14.31 7.46 -12.58
N LEU A 161 -15.01 7.31 -11.46
CA LEU A 161 -16.26 6.53 -11.40
C LEU A 161 -17.38 7.19 -12.21
N MET A 162 -17.52 8.51 -12.13
CA MET A 162 -18.49 9.26 -12.93
C MET A 162 -18.21 9.13 -14.43
N ILE A 163 -16.95 9.27 -14.84
CA ILE A 163 -16.54 9.08 -16.24
C ILE A 163 -16.89 7.67 -16.70
N ASN A 164 -16.59 6.66 -15.91
CA ASN A 164 -16.90 5.27 -16.24
C ASN A 164 -18.42 5.02 -16.31
N PHE A 165 -19.20 5.63 -15.42
CA PHE A 165 -20.67 5.49 -15.41
C PHE A 165 -21.36 6.15 -16.61
N PHE A 166 -20.84 7.31 -17.06
CA PHE A 166 -21.48 8.07 -18.14
C PHE A 166 -20.91 7.77 -19.54
N PHE A 167 -19.66 7.34 -19.63
CA PHE A 167 -18.94 7.16 -20.90
C PHE A 167 -18.35 5.75 -21.07
N GLY A 168 -18.38 4.89 -20.05
CA GLY A 168 -17.91 3.50 -20.08
C GLY A 168 -18.91 2.59 -20.65
#